data_5ead9b818325aa78ec2b28662b91a5f1
#
_entry.id   5ead9b818325aa78ec2b28662b91a5f1
#
_cell.length_a   1.000
_cell.length_b   1.000
_cell.length_c   1.000
_cell.angle_alpha   90.00
_cell.angle_beta   90.00
_cell.angle_gamma   90.00
#
_symmetry.space_group_name_H-M   'P 1'
#
loop_
_entity.id
_entity.type
_entity.pdbx_description
1 polymer ?
#
loop_
_entity_poly.entity_id
_entity_poly.type
_entity_poly.pdbx_seq_one_letter_code
_entity_poly.pdbx_strand_id
1 'polypeptide(L)'
;MMQNTPPFDRIEAQALRRQQIAFCVLTLLVLAALLVLHTWFASLLGEPSFFVILLLAGSFLAKLFEWYWLSRRQDRISMKAARLETAVSILGLFCLAWVLAVLTDRDDAPYFVLLAIAILQCAYHFGILETLLAILAAIGMMFGWARHFYALHPPPKPTEFLETGMISVIYGVMGLLVWYLVNQLGKKHSKLIEKMSELEVARERLASEEKLAAIGRLASGIAHEIRNPVAMIASSLATAGYPNANADEREEMFAIAAREAKRLENLTSEFLTYAKPSSPQRTSVRMSEVLDHVVNITRVRASEASLRVEYKPSDDCMVSIDPFQVEGALLNLAINAIAATHSEGTIRIGSRVDGEQILFEVENSGDKINDSDLIRIFEPFFTTKHAGTGLGLAIAKGVAKSHGGDLWVSKNLDGAVAFTMSVDVGG
;
A
#
# COMPACT_ATOMS: atom_id res chain seq x y z
N MET A 1 -26.99 -2.46 -4.54
CA MET A 1 -26.41 -3.06 -3.32
C MET A 1 -25.09 -3.74 -3.67
N MET A 2 -24.00 -2.98 -3.83
CA MET A 2 -22.64 -3.52 -3.98
C MET A 2 -21.94 -3.31 -2.64
N GLN A 3 -21.92 -4.34 -1.80
CA GLN A 3 -21.39 -4.28 -0.46
C GLN A 3 -19.87 -4.36 -0.44
N ASN A 4 -19.28 -3.47 0.31
CA ASN A 4 -17.89 -3.46 0.79
C ASN A 4 -17.57 -4.77 1.51
N THR A 5 -16.92 -5.71 0.81
CA THR A 5 -16.22 -6.81 1.49
C THR A 5 -14.78 -6.35 1.76
N PRO A 6 -14.20 -6.71 2.91
CA PRO A 6 -12.84 -6.32 3.26
C PRO A 6 -11.83 -6.76 2.18
N PRO A 7 -10.78 -5.98 1.93
CA PRO A 7 -9.79 -6.24 0.89
C PRO A 7 -9.09 -7.61 1.04
N PHE A 8 -9.07 -8.17 2.23
CA PHE A 8 -8.49 -9.47 2.56
C PHE A 8 -9.14 -10.63 1.79
N ASP A 9 -10.49 -10.68 1.74
CA ASP A 9 -11.23 -11.73 1.02
C ASP A 9 -10.98 -11.73 -0.49
N ARG A 10 -10.61 -10.58 -1.06
CA ARG A 10 -10.31 -10.47 -2.49
C ARG A 10 -8.94 -11.05 -2.84
N ILE A 11 -7.95 -10.85 -1.98
CA ILE A 11 -6.57 -11.34 -2.17
C ILE A 11 -6.55 -12.87 -2.06
N GLU A 12 -7.25 -13.43 -1.07
CA GLU A 12 -7.37 -14.88 -0.90
C GLU A 12 -8.10 -15.55 -2.08
N ALA A 13 -9.21 -14.98 -2.55
CA ALA A 13 -9.94 -15.50 -3.69
C ALA A 13 -9.11 -15.46 -4.99
N GLN A 14 -8.31 -14.41 -5.19
CA GLN A 14 -7.39 -14.32 -6.34
C GLN A 14 -6.24 -15.33 -6.25
N ALA A 15 -5.67 -15.52 -5.06
CA ALA A 15 -4.61 -16.51 -4.85
C ALA A 15 -5.13 -17.93 -5.13
N LEU A 16 -6.31 -18.29 -4.61
CA LEU A 16 -6.94 -19.57 -4.82
C LEU A 16 -7.20 -19.85 -6.30
N ARG A 17 -7.71 -18.86 -7.03
CA ARG A 17 -7.93 -18.97 -8.48
C ARG A 17 -6.63 -19.18 -9.26
N ARG A 18 -5.57 -18.44 -8.94
CA ARG A 18 -4.26 -18.64 -9.58
C ARG A 18 -3.74 -20.07 -9.39
N GLN A 19 -3.97 -20.62 -8.22
CA GLN A 19 -3.59 -21.99 -7.88
C GLN A 19 -4.39 -23.01 -8.69
N GLN A 20 -5.70 -22.87 -8.78
CA GLN A 20 -6.56 -23.74 -9.61
C GLN A 20 -6.14 -23.71 -11.09
N ILE A 21 -5.86 -22.51 -11.62
CA ILE A 21 -5.33 -22.35 -12.99
C ILE A 21 -4.00 -23.08 -13.15
N ALA A 22 -3.08 -22.98 -12.20
CA ALA A 22 -1.78 -23.65 -12.28
C ALA A 22 -1.91 -25.17 -12.34
N PHE A 23 -2.78 -25.78 -11.51
CA PHE A 23 -3.03 -27.21 -11.56
C PHE A 23 -3.78 -27.64 -12.82
N CYS A 24 -4.67 -26.81 -13.34
CA CYS A 24 -5.33 -27.06 -14.63
C CYS A 24 -4.31 -27.08 -15.77
N VAL A 25 -3.38 -26.12 -15.81
CA VAL A 25 -2.28 -26.08 -16.79
C VAL A 25 -1.35 -27.30 -16.66
N LEU A 26 -0.99 -27.68 -15.42
CA LEU A 26 -0.18 -28.90 -15.19
C LEU A 26 -0.89 -30.15 -15.73
N THR A 27 -2.18 -30.28 -15.49
CA THR A 27 -2.98 -31.41 -16.00
C THR A 27 -3.03 -31.39 -17.54
N LEU A 28 -3.22 -30.21 -18.15
CA LEU A 28 -3.18 -30.05 -19.62
C LEU A 28 -1.85 -30.48 -20.21
N LEU A 29 -0.73 -30.11 -19.60
CA LEU A 29 0.61 -30.49 -20.05
C LEU A 29 0.80 -32.01 -20.01
N VAL A 30 0.35 -32.67 -18.93
CA VAL A 30 0.45 -34.14 -18.84
C VAL A 30 -0.47 -34.85 -19.86
N LEU A 31 -1.70 -34.37 -20.02
CA LEU A 31 -2.61 -34.93 -21.04
C LEU A 31 -2.07 -34.73 -22.46
N ALA A 32 -1.48 -33.57 -22.76
CA ALA A 32 -0.80 -33.30 -24.03
C ALA A 32 0.40 -34.24 -24.24
N ALA A 33 1.23 -34.45 -23.22
CA ALA A 33 2.36 -35.36 -23.29
C ALA A 33 1.90 -36.81 -23.55
N LEU A 34 0.83 -37.27 -22.88
CA LEU A 34 0.24 -38.60 -23.11
C LEU A 34 -0.31 -38.72 -24.53
N LEU A 35 -0.97 -37.69 -25.08
CA LEU A 35 -1.45 -37.66 -26.46
C LEU A 35 -0.29 -37.75 -27.46
N VAL A 36 0.77 -36.95 -27.25
CA VAL A 36 1.98 -37.01 -28.11
C VAL A 36 2.63 -38.39 -28.05
N LEU A 37 2.76 -38.95 -26.84
CA LEU A 37 3.33 -40.28 -26.67
C LEU A 37 2.56 -41.35 -27.47
N HIS A 38 1.21 -41.29 -27.41
CA HIS A 38 0.35 -42.23 -28.12
C HIS A 38 0.32 -42.06 -29.64
N THR A 39 0.53 -40.80 -30.12
CA THR A 39 0.50 -40.55 -31.59
C THR A 39 1.86 -40.79 -32.25
N TRP A 40 2.98 -40.44 -31.59
CA TRP A 40 4.31 -40.54 -32.15
C TRP A 40 5.02 -41.85 -31.84
N PHE A 41 4.71 -42.49 -30.75
CA PHE A 41 5.31 -43.73 -30.28
C PHE A 41 4.34 -44.90 -30.26
N ALA A 42 3.28 -44.81 -31.10
CA ALA A 42 2.27 -45.86 -31.20
C ALA A 42 2.85 -47.26 -31.43
N SER A 43 3.93 -47.36 -32.24
CA SER A 43 4.62 -48.62 -32.53
C SER A 43 5.33 -49.22 -31.32
N LEU A 44 5.76 -48.44 -30.36
CA LEU A 44 6.41 -48.87 -29.10
C LEU A 44 5.40 -49.20 -28.02
N LEU A 45 4.26 -48.49 -28.02
CA LEU A 45 3.20 -48.64 -27.03
C LEU A 45 2.15 -49.70 -27.39
N GLY A 46 2.31 -50.37 -28.58
CA GLY A 46 1.26 -51.19 -29.21
C GLY A 46 0.17 -50.26 -29.77
N GLU A 47 -0.48 -50.67 -30.87
CA GLU A 47 -1.50 -49.81 -31.49
C GLU A 47 -2.60 -49.41 -30.49
N PRO A 48 -2.65 -48.14 -30.05
CA PRO A 48 -3.61 -47.73 -29.04
C PRO A 48 -5.01 -47.84 -29.64
N SER A 49 -5.95 -48.33 -28.86
CA SER A 49 -7.35 -48.36 -29.25
C SER A 49 -7.79 -46.92 -29.57
N PHE A 50 -8.55 -46.76 -30.66
CA PHE A 50 -9.15 -45.45 -31.03
C PHE A 50 -9.87 -44.79 -29.86
N PHE A 51 -10.50 -45.57 -28.98
CA PHE A 51 -11.18 -45.08 -27.79
C PHE A 51 -10.25 -44.43 -26.76
N VAL A 52 -9.01 -44.88 -26.62
CA VAL A 52 -7.99 -44.28 -25.73
C VAL A 52 -7.63 -42.88 -26.21
N ILE A 53 -7.35 -42.73 -27.50
CA ILE A 53 -7.02 -41.44 -28.11
C ILE A 53 -8.22 -40.46 -27.98
N LEU A 54 -9.42 -40.98 -28.28
CA LEU A 54 -10.65 -40.19 -28.17
C LEU A 54 -10.90 -39.71 -26.73
N LEU A 55 -10.69 -40.55 -25.72
CA LEU A 55 -10.87 -40.24 -24.30
C LEU A 55 -9.81 -39.23 -23.82
N LEU A 56 -8.54 -39.41 -24.20
CA LEU A 56 -7.46 -38.46 -23.91
C LEU A 56 -7.72 -37.10 -24.55
N ALA A 57 -8.12 -37.05 -25.82
CA ALA A 57 -8.42 -35.82 -26.53
C ALA A 57 -9.65 -35.11 -25.91
N GLY A 58 -10.71 -35.89 -25.59
CA GLY A 58 -11.89 -35.37 -24.91
C GLY A 58 -11.58 -34.78 -23.51
N SER A 59 -10.75 -35.47 -22.74
CA SER A 59 -10.29 -35.01 -21.43
C SER A 59 -9.42 -33.75 -21.55
N PHE A 60 -8.58 -33.68 -22.56
CA PHE A 60 -7.75 -32.49 -22.85
C PHE A 60 -8.67 -31.29 -23.19
N LEU A 61 -9.65 -31.46 -24.06
CA LEU A 61 -10.59 -30.39 -24.43
C LEU A 61 -11.43 -29.95 -23.24
N ALA A 62 -11.89 -30.87 -22.39
CA ALA A 62 -12.64 -30.56 -21.18
C ALA A 62 -11.79 -29.72 -20.21
N LYS A 63 -10.52 -30.09 -20.01
CA LYS A 63 -9.59 -29.31 -19.17
C LYS A 63 -9.20 -27.95 -19.80
N LEU A 64 -9.13 -27.87 -21.12
CA LEU A 64 -8.92 -26.61 -21.83
C LEU A 64 -10.11 -25.67 -21.66
N PHE A 65 -11.32 -26.21 -21.72
CA PHE A 65 -12.55 -25.45 -21.42
C PHE A 65 -12.60 -24.98 -19.97
N GLU A 66 -12.25 -25.85 -19.01
CA GLU A 66 -12.14 -25.51 -17.58
C GLU A 66 -11.13 -24.36 -17.37
N TRP A 67 -9.95 -24.46 -17.97
CA TRP A 67 -8.93 -23.40 -17.94
C TRP A 67 -9.44 -22.07 -18.51
N TYR A 68 -10.08 -22.12 -19.68
CA TYR A 68 -10.66 -20.94 -20.31
C TYR A 68 -11.75 -20.31 -19.42
N TRP A 69 -12.62 -21.12 -18.86
CA TRP A 69 -13.67 -20.67 -17.98
C TRP A 69 -13.12 -20.06 -16.67
N LEU A 70 -12.15 -20.70 -16.03
CA LEU A 70 -11.47 -20.18 -14.85
C LEU A 70 -10.70 -18.88 -15.17
N SER A 71 -10.11 -18.75 -16.35
CA SER A 71 -9.36 -17.54 -16.72
C SER A 71 -10.25 -16.33 -16.99
N ARG A 72 -11.50 -16.54 -17.46
CA ARG A 72 -12.46 -15.47 -17.77
C ARG A 72 -13.41 -15.12 -16.61
N ARG A 73 -13.57 -16.00 -15.67
CA ARG A 73 -14.50 -15.79 -14.55
C ARG A 73 -13.94 -14.71 -13.61
N GLN A 74 -14.68 -13.60 -13.49
CA GLN A 74 -14.35 -12.49 -12.56
C GLN A 74 -15.07 -12.63 -11.21
N ASP A 75 -16.02 -13.55 -11.08
CA ASP A 75 -16.85 -13.71 -9.89
C ASP A 75 -16.09 -14.29 -8.71
N ARG A 76 -16.53 -13.94 -7.52
CA ARG A 76 -16.00 -14.45 -6.26
C ARG A 76 -16.35 -15.92 -6.10
N ILE A 77 -15.34 -16.76 -6.06
CA ILE A 77 -15.52 -18.18 -5.74
C ILE A 77 -15.54 -18.30 -4.21
N SER A 78 -16.61 -18.87 -3.67
CA SER A 78 -16.64 -19.26 -2.26
C SER A 78 -15.60 -20.34 -2.01
N MET A 79 -14.90 -20.30 -0.85
CA MET A 79 -13.93 -21.33 -0.44
C MET A 79 -14.53 -22.75 -0.47
N LYS A 80 -15.81 -22.89 -0.14
CA LYS A 80 -16.53 -24.19 -0.21
C LYS A 80 -16.69 -24.69 -1.65
N ALA A 81 -17.03 -23.78 -2.58
CA ALA A 81 -17.17 -24.13 -3.99
C ALA A 81 -15.82 -24.51 -4.61
N ALA A 82 -14.77 -23.80 -4.30
CA ALA A 82 -13.43 -24.10 -4.77
C ALA A 82 -12.90 -25.46 -4.26
N ARG A 83 -13.13 -25.80 -2.99
CA ARG A 83 -12.79 -27.12 -2.45
C ARG A 83 -13.58 -28.24 -3.12
N LEU A 84 -14.87 -28.03 -3.38
CA LEU A 84 -15.70 -29.00 -4.09
C LEU A 84 -15.21 -29.23 -5.51
N GLU A 85 -14.89 -28.14 -6.23
CA GLU A 85 -14.36 -28.19 -7.60
C GLU A 85 -13.02 -28.94 -7.67
N THR A 86 -12.12 -28.69 -6.71
CA THR A 86 -10.84 -29.43 -6.58
C THR A 86 -11.09 -30.91 -6.27
N ALA A 87 -12.00 -31.23 -5.37
CA ALA A 87 -12.35 -32.63 -5.05
C ALA A 87 -12.92 -33.37 -6.27
N VAL A 88 -13.79 -32.73 -7.05
CA VAL A 88 -14.33 -33.28 -8.30
C VAL A 88 -13.20 -33.50 -9.32
N SER A 89 -12.27 -32.56 -9.45
CA SER A 89 -11.09 -32.69 -10.33
C SER A 89 -10.24 -33.89 -9.94
N ILE A 90 -9.94 -34.07 -8.64
CA ILE A 90 -9.16 -35.21 -8.12
C ILE A 90 -9.87 -36.53 -8.46
N LEU A 91 -11.15 -36.65 -8.16
CA LEU A 91 -11.94 -37.85 -8.48
C LEU A 91 -11.96 -38.13 -9.98
N GLY A 92 -12.11 -37.07 -10.80
CA GLY A 92 -12.04 -37.19 -12.26
C GLY A 92 -10.71 -37.74 -12.75
N LEU A 93 -9.57 -37.35 -12.16
CA LEU A 93 -8.26 -37.89 -12.50
C LEU A 93 -8.10 -39.36 -12.11
N PHE A 94 -8.63 -39.78 -10.95
CA PHE A 94 -8.64 -41.20 -10.55
C PHE A 94 -9.49 -42.02 -11.53
N CYS A 95 -10.71 -41.58 -11.86
CA CYS A 95 -11.58 -42.26 -12.81
C CYS A 95 -10.94 -42.35 -14.20
N LEU A 96 -10.35 -41.25 -14.66
CA LEU A 96 -9.68 -41.23 -15.97
C LEU A 96 -8.51 -42.19 -16.03
N ALA A 97 -7.64 -42.20 -15.01
CA ALA A 97 -6.50 -43.13 -14.94
C ALA A 97 -6.97 -44.59 -14.98
N TRP A 98 -8.02 -44.94 -14.24
CA TRP A 98 -8.57 -46.30 -14.21
C TRP A 98 -9.17 -46.69 -15.56
N VAL A 99 -10.01 -45.87 -16.16
CA VAL A 99 -10.64 -46.15 -17.46
C VAL A 99 -9.60 -46.31 -18.56
N LEU A 100 -8.57 -45.45 -18.57
CA LEU A 100 -7.47 -45.56 -19.54
C LEU A 100 -6.65 -46.86 -19.35
N ALA A 101 -6.38 -47.24 -18.09
CA ALA A 101 -5.70 -48.51 -17.82
C ALA A 101 -6.51 -49.72 -18.33
N VAL A 102 -7.81 -49.74 -18.07
CA VAL A 102 -8.71 -50.81 -18.55
C VAL A 102 -8.82 -50.85 -20.07
N LEU A 103 -8.90 -49.70 -20.73
CA LEU A 103 -9.00 -49.65 -22.20
C LEU A 103 -7.72 -50.04 -22.92
N THR A 104 -6.57 -49.89 -22.26
CA THR A 104 -5.27 -50.21 -22.83
C THR A 104 -4.89 -51.67 -22.63
N ASP A 105 -5.39 -52.31 -21.59
CA ASP A 105 -5.16 -53.71 -21.22
C ASP A 105 -3.66 -54.11 -21.24
N ARG A 106 -2.82 -53.30 -20.54
CA ARG A 106 -1.37 -53.45 -20.45
C ARG A 106 -0.90 -53.56 -19.01
N ASP A 107 0.22 -54.29 -18.82
CA ASP A 107 0.89 -54.42 -17.52
C ASP A 107 1.47 -53.08 -17.02
N ASP A 108 2.06 -52.31 -17.91
CA ASP A 108 2.69 -51.00 -17.65
C ASP A 108 1.70 -49.83 -17.82
N ALA A 109 0.69 -49.67 -17.00
CA ALA A 109 -0.32 -48.62 -17.16
C ALA A 109 0.27 -47.19 -17.02
N PRO A 110 0.75 -46.52 -18.10
CA PRO A 110 1.44 -45.23 -18.03
C PRO A 110 0.53 -44.09 -17.55
N TYR A 111 -0.77 -44.34 -17.55
CA TYR A 111 -1.79 -43.35 -17.13
C TYR A 111 -1.83 -43.10 -15.63
N PHE A 112 -1.18 -43.97 -14.84
CA PHE A 112 -1.07 -43.75 -13.39
C PHE A 112 -0.25 -42.50 -13.03
N VAL A 113 0.46 -41.90 -14.01
CA VAL A 113 1.02 -40.55 -13.84
C VAL A 113 -0.03 -39.49 -13.51
N LEU A 114 -1.29 -39.66 -13.89
CA LEU A 114 -2.41 -38.78 -13.53
C LEU A 114 -2.70 -38.81 -12.01
N LEU A 115 -2.42 -39.95 -11.35
CA LEU A 115 -2.57 -40.06 -9.89
C LEU A 115 -1.59 -39.17 -9.14
N ALA A 116 -0.38 -38.94 -9.70
CA ALA A 116 0.57 -38.00 -9.12
C ALA A 116 0.00 -36.58 -9.04
N ILE A 117 -0.69 -36.12 -10.09
CA ILE A 117 -1.34 -34.81 -10.12
C ILE A 117 -2.46 -34.77 -9.07
N ALA A 118 -3.27 -35.81 -8.99
CA ALA A 118 -4.36 -35.91 -8.01
C ALA A 118 -3.83 -35.85 -6.57
N ILE A 119 -2.74 -36.55 -6.26
CA ILE A 119 -2.07 -36.50 -4.94
C ILE A 119 -1.50 -35.10 -4.66
N LEU A 120 -0.86 -34.47 -5.66
CA LEU A 120 -0.33 -33.10 -5.53
C LEU A 120 -1.43 -32.08 -5.26
N GLN A 121 -2.56 -32.17 -6.00
CA GLN A 121 -3.71 -31.31 -5.75
C GLN A 121 -4.26 -31.51 -4.35
N CYS A 122 -4.35 -32.76 -3.89
CA CYS A 122 -4.82 -33.08 -2.55
C CYS A 122 -3.88 -32.54 -1.48
N ALA A 123 -2.57 -32.75 -1.61
CA ALA A 123 -1.55 -32.28 -0.69
C ALA A 123 -1.50 -30.75 -0.58
N TYR A 124 -1.85 -30.05 -1.65
CA TYR A 124 -1.84 -28.59 -1.69
C TYR A 124 -3.11 -27.96 -1.10
N HIS A 125 -4.28 -28.51 -1.40
CA HIS A 125 -5.57 -27.88 -1.06
C HIS A 125 -6.25 -28.45 0.20
N PHE A 126 -5.82 -29.64 0.65
CA PHE A 126 -6.45 -30.35 1.76
C PHE A 126 -5.46 -30.68 2.89
N GLY A 127 -6.00 -31.27 3.95
CA GLY A 127 -5.20 -31.64 5.11
C GLY A 127 -4.38 -32.93 4.92
N ILE A 128 -3.66 -33.32 5.98
CA ILE A 128 -2.85 -34.54 5.96
C ILE A 128 -3.70 -35.79 5.78
N LEU A 129 -4.89 -35.86 6.39
CA LEU A 129 -5.74 -37.04 6.32
C LEU A 129 -6.25 -37.29 4.91
N GLU A 130 -6.71 -36.25 4.24
CA GLU A 130 -7.17 -36.32 2.85
C GLU A 130 -6.02 -36.70 1.90
N THR A 131 -4.84 -36.15 2.15
CA THR A 131 -3.63 -36.49 1.37
C THR A 131 -3.24 -37.95 1.56
N LEU A 132 -3.27 -38.46 2.79
CA LEU A 132 -3.00 -39.87 3.08
C LEU A 132 -4.06 -40.80 2.42
N LEU A 133 -5.33 -40.41 2.46
CA LEU A 133 -6.40 -41.14 1.78
C LEU A 133 -6.20 -41.19 0.28
N ALA A 134 -5.81 -40.07 -0.33
CA ALA A 134 -5.49 -40.02 -1.77
C ALA A 134 -4.29 -40.90 -2.15
N ILE A 135 -3.23 -40.93 -1.33
CA ILE A 135 -2.08 -41.80 -1.50
C ILE A 135 -2.50 -43.27 -1.39
N LEU A 136 -3.23 -43.64 -0.34
CA LEU A 136 -3.70 -45.02 -0.15
C LEU A 136 -4.64 -45.46 -1.27
N ALA A 137 -5.52 -44.58 -1.75
CA ALA A 137 -6.38 -44.86 -2.89
C ALA A 137 -5.58 -45.08 -4.19
N ALA A 138 -4.55 -44.26 -4.43
CA ALA A 138 -3.67 -44.43 -5.58
C ALA A 138 -2.90 -45.77 -5.52
N ILE A 139 -2.31 -46.10 -4.38
CA ILE A 139 -1.65 -47.41 -4.15
C ILE A 139 -2.61 -48.56 -4.37
N GLY A 140 -3.79 -48.50 -3.76
CA GLY A 140 -4.82 -49.50 -3.91
C GLY A 140 -5.26 -49.70 -5.37
N MET A 141 -5.38 -48.60 -6.11
CA MET A 141 -5.73 -48.59 -7.52
C MET A 141 -4.62 -49.28 -8.35
N MET A 142 -3.37 -48.94 -8.14
CA MET A 142 -2.21 -49.51 -8.87
C MET A 142 -2.06 -51.01 -8.63
N PHE A 143 -2.07 -51.44 -7.37
CA PHE A 143 -2.02 -52.86 -7.02
C PHE A 143 -3.29 -53.62 -7.45
N GLY A 144 -4.45 -52.99 -7.34
CA GLY A 144 -5.72 -53.55 -7.86
C GLY A 144 -5.69 -53.78 -9.34
N TRP A 145 -5.10 -52.83 -10.10
CA TRP A 145 -4.88 -53.01 -11.55
C TRP A 145 -3.92 -54.15 -11.84
N ALA A 146 -2.74 -54.18 -11.24
CA ALA A 146 -1.77 -55.26 -11.46
C ALA A 146 -2.39 -56.64 -11.18
N ARG A 147 -3.13 -56.77 -10.09
CA ARG A 147 -3.86 -58.01 -9.76
C ARG A 147 -4.91 -58.34 -10.80
N HIS A 148 -5.71 -57.40 -11.27
CA HIS A 148 -6.74 -57.57 -12.28
C HIS A 148 -6.13 -58.03 -13.60
N PHE A 149 -5.08 -57.36 -14.05
CA PHE A 149 -4.38 -57.67 -15.31
C PHE A 149 -3.83 -59.10 -15.31
N TYR A 150 -3.10 -59.51 -14.26
CA TYR A 150 -2.51 -60.86 -14.19
C TYR A 150 -3.53 -61.96 -13.87
N ALA A 151 -4.72 -61.62 -13.43
CA ALA A 151 -5.82 -62.57 -13.36
C ALA A 151 -6.35 -62.95 -14.76
N LEU A 152 -6.23 -62.03 -15.71
CA LEU A 152 -6.64 -62.25 -17.11
C LEU A 152 -5.48 -62.78 -17.97
N HIS A 153 -4.23 -62.44 -17.64
CA HIS A 153 -3.01 -62.76 -18.39
C HIS A 153 -1.96 -63.52 -17.56
N PRO A 154 -2.21 -64.78 -17.17
CA PRO A 154 -1.24 -65.58 -16.41
C PRO A 154 -0.05 -65.98 -17.30
N PRO A 155 1.18 -66.19 -16.75
CA PRO A 155 1.55 -66.12 -15.33
C PRO A 155 1.90 -64.69 -14.86
N PRO A 156 1.73 -64.39 -13.55
CA PRO A 156 2.11 -63.11 -13.00
C PRO A 156 3.64 -62.91 -13.07
N LYS A 157 4.06 -61.68 -13.43
CA LYS A 157 5.47 -61.26 -13.40
C LYS A 157 5.80 -60.62 -12.06
N PRO A 158 6.62 -61.20 -11.19
CA PRO A 158 6.97 -60.59 -9.87
C PRO A 158 7.63 -59.21 -10.00
N THR A 159 8.32 -58.95 -11.10
CA THR A 159 8.99 -57.66 -11.37
C THR A 159 8.01 -56.51 -11.44
N GLU A 160 6.81 -56.70 -11.97
CA GLU A 160 5.78 -55.65 -12.12
C GLU A 160 5.20 -55.24 -10.75
N PHE A 161 5.01 -56.19 -9.86
CA PHE A 161 4.59 -55.89 -8.49
C PHE A 161 5.66 -55.12 -7.74
N LEU A 162 6.96 -55.37 -8.02
CA LEU A 162 8.06 -54.60 -7.43
C LEU A 162 8.08 -53.18 -7.97
N GLU A 163 7.92 -52.99 -9.28
CA GLU A 163 7.84 -51.69 -9.96
C GLU A 163 6.64 -50.87 -9.43
N THR A 164 5.47 -51.50 -9.35
CA THR A 164 4.27 -50.87 -8.73
C THR A 164 4.53 -50.42 -7.30
N GLY A 165 5.24 -51.26 -6.52
CA GLY A 165 5.65 -50.92 -5.15
C GLY A 165 6.59 -49.73 -5.10
N MET A 166 7.60 -49.69 -5.97
CA MET A 166 8.56 -48.59 -6.05
C MET A 166 7.86 -47.25 -6.43
N ILE A 167 7.00 -47.28 -7.45
CA ILE A 167 6.22 -46.10 -7.87
C ILE A 167 5.30 -45.62 -6.74
N SER A 168 4.66 -46.56 -6.04
CA SER A 168 3.80 -46.27 -4.88
C SER A 168 4.55 -45.54 -3.74
N VAL A 169 5.78 -45.98 -3.45
CA VAL A 169 6.65 -45.32 -2.47
C VAL A 169 6.99 -43.88 -2.93
N ILE A 170 7.35 -43.72 -4.20
CA ILE A 170 7.65 -42.40 -4.78
C ILE A 170 6.45 -41.46 -4.64
N TYR A 171 5.24 -41.92 -4.99
CA TYR A 171 4.02 -41.12 -4.86
C TYR A 171 3.70 -40.76 -3.40
N GLY A 172 3.92 -41.71 -2.47
CA GLY A 172 3.76 -41.48 -1.05
C GLY A 172 4.71 -40.40 -0.51
N VAL A 173 6.00 -40.57 -0.81
CA VAL A 173 7.04 -39.62 -0.37
C VAL A 173 6.79 -38.23 -0.98
N MET A 174 6.48 -38.16 -2.28
CA MET A 174 6.20 -36.90 -2.98
C MET A 174 4.98 -36.19 -2.38
N GLY A 175 3.87 -36.90 -2.17
CA GLY A 175 2.65 -36.33 -1.60
C GLY A 175 2.87 -35.76 -0.20
N LEU A 176 3.54 -36.55 0.67
CA LEU A 176 3.85 -36.12 2.04
C LEU A 176 4.84 -34.96 2.08
N LEU A 177 5.86 -34.97 1.22
CA LEU A 177 6.84 -33.87 1.12
C LEU A 177 6.17 -32.58 0.69
N VAL A 178 5.32 -32.63 -0.35
CA VAL A 178 4.60 -31.43 -0.83
C VAL A 178 3.66 -30.92 0.24
N TRP A 179 2.87 -31.79 0.87
CA TRP A 179 2.02 -31.39 1.99
C TRP A 179 2.81 -30.70 3.10
N TYR A 180 3.95 -31.29 3.52
CA TYR A 180 4.81 -30.72 4.55
C TYR A 180 5.33 -29.34 4.16
N LEU A 181 5.83 -29.18 2.93
CA LEU A 181 6.35 -27.91 2.44
C LEU A 181 5.26 -26.84 2.37
N VAL A 182 4.10 -27.16 1.84
CA VAL A 182 2.96 -26.23 1.75
C VAL A 182 2.52 -25.77 3.14
N ASN A 183 2.40 -26.72 4.09
CA ASN A 183 2.02 -26.39 5.46
C ASN A 183 3.08 -25.54 6.19
N GLN A 184 4.37 -25.83 5.97
CA GLN A 184 5.48 -25.04 6.50
C GLN A 184 5.49 -23.60 5.93
N LEU A 185 5.31 -23.46 4.60
CA LEU A 185 5.25 -22.15 3.95
C LEU A 185 4.07 -21.32 4.44
N GLY A 186 2.90 -21.96 4.59
CA GLY A 186 1.71 -21.29 5.13
C GLY A 186 1.93 -20.73 6.54
N LYS A 187 2.51 -21.56 7.44
CA LYS A 187 2.85 -21.13 8.81
C LYS A 187 3.88 -20.00 8.85
N LYS A 188 4.89 -20.04 7.98
CA LYS A 188 5.90 -18.97 7.90
C LYS A 188 5.29 -17.67 7.36
N HIS A 189 4.41 -17.77 6.37
CA HIS A 189 3.75 -16.61 5.78
C HIS A 189 2.83 -15.90 6.78
N SER A 190 1.99 -16.64 7.52
CA SER A 190 1.14 -16.04 8.56
C SER A 190 1.94 -15.38 9.67
N LYS A 191 3.04 -16.03 10.11
CA LYS A 191 3.93 -15.45 11.12
C LYS A 191 4.66 -14.19 10.63
N LEU A 192 5.00 -14.13 9.34
CA LEU A 192 5.60 -12.94 8.74
C LEU A 192 4.62 -11.76 8.72
N ILE A 193 3.36 -11.99 8.34
CA ILE A 193 2.31 -10.96 8.34
C ILE A 193 2.10 -10.42 9.78
N GLU A 194 2.02 -11.31 10.77
CA GLU A 194 1.90 -10.92 12.17
C GLU A 194 3.05 -10.01 12.61
N LYS A 195 4.30 -10.41 12.29
CA LYS A 195 5.49 -9.64 12.62
C LYS A 195 5.55 -8.28 11.90
N MET A 196 5.12 -8.21 10.66
CA MET A 196 5.02 -6.93 9.93
C MET A 196 4.03 -5.99 10.59
N SER A 197 2.86 -6.48 11.00
CA SER A 197 1.86 -5.70 11.72
C SER A 197 2.37 -5.19 13.09
N GLU A 198 3.05 -6.06 13.87
CA GLU A 198 3.68 -5.64 15.14
C GLU A 198 4.74 -4.54 14.93
N LEU A 199 5.55 -4.67 13.87
CA LEU A 199 6.60 -3.72 13.53
C LEU A 199 6.01 -2.35 13.14
N GLU A 200 4.92 -2.35 12.40
CA GLU A 200 4.23 -1.12 11.97
C GLU A 200 3.67 -0.35 13.17
N VAL A 201 2.99 -1.06 14.10
CA VAL A 201 2.50 -0.48 15.36
C VAL A 201 3.63 0.05 16.23
N ALA A 202 4.75 -0.68 16.33
CA ALA A 202 5.91 -0.24 17.11
C ALA A 202 6.55 1.02 16.50
N ARG A 203 6.63 1.09 15.16
CA ARG A 203 7.15 2.25 14.43
C ARG A 203 6.29 3.51 14.65
N GLU A 204 4.97 3.37 14.61
CA GLU A 204 4.05 4.48 14.88
C GLU A 204 4.20 4.99 16.32
N ARG A 205 4.35 4.08 17.29
CA ARG A 205 4.59 4.45 18.70
C ARG A 205 5.90 5.21 18.87
N LEU A 206 7.00 4.71 18.29
CA LEU A 206 8.29 5.40 18.35
C LEU A 206 8.23 6.79 17.73
N ALA A 207 7.60 6.94 16.56
CA ALA A 207 7.42 8.24 15.92
C ALA A 207 6.62 9.22 16.82
N SER A 208 5.59 8.71 17.52
CA SER A 208 4.82 9.50 18.49
C SER A 208 5.65 9.89 19.73
N GLU A 209 6.44 8.96 20.26
CA GLU A 209 7.31 9.22 21.43
C GLU A 209 8.43 10.21 21.08
N GLU A 210 9.07 10.08 19.92
CA GLU A 210 10.08 11.03 19.44
C GLU A 210 9.49 12.44 19.30
N LYS A 211 8.26 12.53 18.81
CA LYS A 211 7.54 13.79 18.69
C LYS A 211 7.21 14.40 20.05
N LEU A 212 6.72 13.59 21.00
CA LEU A 212 6.47 14.04 22.38
C LEU A 212 7.77 14.48 23.08
N ALA A 213 8.87 13.76 22.86
CA ALA A 213 10.17 14.15 23.37
C ALA A 213 10.68 15.47 22.76
N ALA A 214 10.43 15.68 21.45
CA ALA A 214 10.73 16.96 20.80
C ALA A 214 9.89 18.11 21.41
N ILE A 215 8.58 17.91 21.61
CA ILE A 215 7.69 18.86 22.27
C ILE A 215 8.16 19.12 23.72
N GLY A 216 8.56 18.09 24.46
CA GLY A 216 9.09 18.23 25.82
C GLY A 216 10.37 19.07 25.89
N ARG A 217 11.28 18.91 24.94
CA ARG A 217 12.47 19.78 24.83
C ARG A 217 12.13 21.24 24.52
N LEU A 218 11.06 21.45 23.75
CA LEU A 218 10.56 22.76 23.35
C LEU A 218 9.66 23.41 24.41
N ALA A 219 9.17 22.65 25.40
CA ALA A 219 8.25 23.14 26.44
C ALA A 219 8.84 24.33 27.22
N SER A 220 10.17 24.36 27.42
CA SER A 220 10.84 25.50 28.05
C SER A 220 10.75 26.79 27.21
N GLY A 221 10.93 26.67 25.88
CA GLY A 221 10.77 27.80 24.95
C GLY A 221 9.34 28.32 24.90
N ILE A 222 8.36 27.41 24.80
CA ILE A 222 6.92 27.75 24.79
C ILE A 222 6.52 28.45 26.07
N ALA A 223 6.95 27.92 27.24
CA ALA A 223 6.66 28.55 28.53
C ALA A 223 7.20 29.99 28.60
N HIS A 224 8.35 30.26 28.00
CA HIS A 224 8.93 31.59 27.91
C HIS A 224 8.13 32.49 26.96
N GLU A 225 7.72 31.99 25.80
CA GLU A 225 6.94 32.74 24.82
C GLU A 225 5.48 32.97 25.24
N ILE A 226 4.89 32.12 26.08
CA ILE A 226 3.59 32.35 26.71
C ILE A 226 3.72 33.36 27.85
N ARG A 227 4.78 33.30 28.66
CA ARG A 227 4.97 34.20 29.82
C ARG A 227 5.11 35.66 29.40
N ASN A 228 5.75 35.94 28.28
CA ASN A 228 5.99 37.30 27.80
C ASN A 228 4.69 38.04 27.48
N PRO A 229 3.77 37.60 26.60
CA PRO A 229 2.51 38.27 26.35
C PRO A 229 1.62 38.34 27.60
N VAL A 230 1.63 37.29 28.45
CA VAL A 230 0.88 37.33 29.73
C VAL A 230 1.39 38.43 30.66
N ALA A 231 2.72 38.60 30.76
CA ALA A 231 3.30 39.67 31.55
C ALA A 231 2.98 41.06 30.97
N MET A 232 3.00 41.21 29.65
CA MET A 232 2.63 42.46 28.96
C MET A 232 1.15 42.79 29.18
N ILE A 233 0.25 41.81 29.03
CA ILE A 233 -1.18 42.01 29.34
C ILE A 233 -1.38 42.44 30.77
N ALA A 234 -0.77 41.74 31.75
CA ALA A 234 -0.90 42.07 33.17
C ALA A 234 -0.37 43.46 33.49
N SER A 235 0.80 43.83 32.93
CA SER A 235 1.40 45.15 33.11
C SER A 235 0.54 46.25 32.49
N SER A 236 0.06 46.07 31.26
CA SER A 236 -0.79 47.06 30.57
C SER A 236 -2.11 47.29 31.34
N LEU A 237 -2.77 46.21 31.80
CA LEU A 237 -3.99 46.32 32.58
C LEU A 237 -3.75 46.99 33.94
N ALA A 238 -2.61 46.69 34.61
CA ALA A 238 -2.25 47.36 35.87
C ALA A 238 -2.04 48.86 35.64
N THR A 239 -1.34 49.25 34.57
CA THR A 239 -1.10 50.66 34.22
C THR A 239 -2.41 51.38 33.87
N ALA A 240 -3.29 50.77 33.10
CA ALA A 240 -4.61 51.32 32.78
C ALA A 240 -5.51 51.52 34.04
N GLY A 241 -5.26 50.73 35.10
CA GLY A 241 -5.99 50.76 36.36
C GLY A 241 -5.51 51.84 37.32
N TYR A 242 -4.42 52.55 37.07
CA TYR A 242 -3.98 53.64 37.94
C TYR A 242 -4.99 54.79 37.96
N PRO A 243 -5.26 55.38 39.17
CA PRO A 243 -6.24 56.48 39.32
C PRO A 243 -5.90 57.70 38.48
N ASN A 244 -4.61 57.98 38.26
CA ASN A 244 -4.10 59.13 37.54
C ASN A 244 -3.87 58.93 36.07
N ALA A 245 -4.17 57.75 35.51
CA ALA A 245 -4.04 57.48 34.09
C ALA A 245 -5.13 58.28 33.30
N ASN A 246 -4.70 59.04 32.29
CA ASN A 246 -5.61 59.76 31.43
C ASN A 246 -6.35 58.84 30.44
N ALA A 247 -7.33 59.34 29.73
CA ALA A 247 -8.15 58.53 28.80
C ALA A 247 -7.33 57.92 27.67
N ASP A 248 -6.41 58.68 27.08
CA ASP A 248 -5.57 58.25 25.96
C ASP A 248 -4.58 57.15 26.40
N GLU A 249 -3.96 57.33 27.58
CA GLU A 249 -3.08 56.27 28.17
C GLU A 249 -3.83 54.97 28.44
N ARG A 250 -5.06 55.04 28.93
CA ARG A 250 -5.89 53.84 29.13
C ARG A 250 -6.24 53.15 27.84
N GLU A 251 -6.61 53.92 26.81
CA GLU A 251 -6.92 53.37 25.49
C GLU A 251 -5.70 52.68 24.86
N GLU A 252 -4.53 53.32 24.98
CA GLU A 252 -3.27 52.72 24.50
C GLU A 252 -2.94 51.42 25.26
N MET A 253 -3.07 51.38 26.58
CA MET A 253 -2.80 50.19 27.37
C MET A 253 -3.79 49.04 27.05
N PHE A 254 -5.07 49.34 26.87
CA PHE A 254 -6.05 48.34 26.43
C PHE A 254 -5.75 47.82 25.01
N ALA A 255 -5.30 48.69 24.09
CA ALA A 255 -4.90 48.28 22.76
C ALA A 255 -3.68 47.35 22.77
N ILE A 256 -2.70 47.61 23.66
CA ILE A 256 -1.54 46.75 23.88
C ILE A 256 -2.01 45.39 24.43
N ALA A 257 -2.83 45.37 25.48
CA ALA A 257 -3.32 44.14 26.09
C ALA A 257 -4.12 43.27 25.08
N ALA A 258 -4.98 43.89 24.27
CA ALA A 258 -5.75 43.22 23.25
C ALA A 258 -4.85 42.60 22.15
N ARG A 259 -3.81 43.32 21.75
CA ARG A 259 -2.82 42.86 20.77
C ARG A 259 -2.02 41.66 21.26
N GLU A 260 -1.57 41.70 22.51
CA GLU A 260 -0.84 40.59 23.12
C GLU A 260 -1.74 39.37 23.41
N ALA A 261 -3.03 39.57 23.73
CA ALA A 261 -4.00 38.47 23.84
C ALA A 261 -4.21 37.78 22.51
N LYS A 262 -4.34 38.54 21.41
CA LYS A 262 -4.45 37.98 20.06
C LYS A 262 -3.18 37.23 19.62
N ARG A 263 -2.00 37.74 20.00
CA ARG A 263 -0.73 37.06 19.78
C ARG A 263 -0.67 35.71 20.50
N LEU A 264 -1.14 35.66 21.75
CA LEU A 264 -1.19 34.42 22.54
C LEU A 264 -2.17 33.39 21.96
N GLU A 265 -3.34 33.85 21.50
CA GLU A 265 -4.31 32.99 20.80
C GLU A 265 -3.69 32.35 19.55
N ASN A 266 -3.00 33.14 18.73
CA ASN A 266 -2.34 32.64 17.53
C ASN A 266 -1.22 31.64 17.88
N LEU A 267 -0.37 31.95 18.86
CA LEU A 267 0.71 31.07 19.33
C LEU A 267 0.16 29.71 19.79
N THR A 268 -0.92 29.73 20.58
CA THR A 268 -1.54 28.48 21.08
C THR A 268 -2.17 27.67 19.96
N SER A 269 -2.82 28.32 18.98
CA SER A 269 -3.40 27.67 17.81
C SER A 269 -2.33 27.03 16.93
N GLU A 270 -1.25 27.74 16.61
CA GLU A 270 -0.12 27.23 15.84
C GLU A 270 0.57 26.07 16.57
N PHE A 271 0.75 26.17 17.89
CA PHE A 271 1.31 25.10 18.70
C PHE A 271 0.45 23.84 18.68
N LEU A 272 -0.88 23.97 18.82
CA LEU A 272 -1.79 22.82 18.74
C LEU A 272 -1.75 22.14 17.36
N THR A 273 -1.68 22.94 16.28
CA THR A 273 -1.55 22.46 14.92
C THR A 273 -0.24 21.68 14.72
N TYR A 274 0.88 22.20 15.26
CA TYR A 274 2.18 21.54 15.22
C TYR A 274 2.19 20.25 16.06
N ALA A 275 1.66 20.31 17.29
CA ALA A 275 1.68 19.21 18.26
C ALA A 275 0.80 18.02 17.82
N LYS A 276 -0.36 18.30 17.24
CA LYS A 276 -1.33 17.30 16.82
C LYS A 276 -1.78 17.54 15.36
N PRO A 277 -0.90 17.26 14.37
CA PRO A 277 -1.32 17.35 12.98
C PRO A 277 -2.43 16.33 12.71
N SER A 278 -3.51 16.79 12.11
CA SER A 278 -4.55 15.89 11.59
C SER A 278 -4.06 15.19 10.33
N SER A 279 -4.48 13.93 10.15
CA SER A 279 -4.26 13.26 8.86
C SER A 279 -4.98 14.04 7.75
N PRO A 280 -4.35 14.22 6.58
CA PRO A 280 -4.95 14.97 5.48
C PRO A 280 -6.29 14.38 5.04
N GLN A 281 -7.33 15.19 4.97
CA GLN A 281 -8.61 14.83 4.37
C GLN A 281 -8.57 15.18 2.87
N ARG A 282 -7.97 14.29 2.09
CA ARG A 282 -7.76 14.51 0.66
C ARG A 282 -9.09 14.56 -0.09
N THR A 283 -9.27 15.61 -0.85
CA THR A 283 -10.39 15.80 -1.77
C THR A 283 -9.85 16.22 -3.14
N SER A 284 -10.58 15.90 -4.20
CA SER A 284 -10.19 16.34 -5.55
C SER A 284 -10.62 17.79 -5.74
N VAL A 285 -9.63 18.68 -5.85
CA VAL A 285 -9.84 20.14 -6.01
C VAL A 285 -9.03 20.66 -7.18
N ARG A 286 -9.43 21.82 -7.73
CA ARG A 286 -8.62 22.52 -8.73
C ARG A 286 -7.47 23.25 -8.06
N MET A 287 -6.27 23.13 -8.61
CA MET A 287 -5.10 23.80 -8.09
C MET A 287 -5.24 25.34 -8.14
N SER A 288 -5.88 25.87 -9.18
CA SER A 288 -6.18 27.30 -9.30
C SER A 288 -7.04 27.82 -8.16
N GLU A 289 -8.05 27.07 -7.69
CA GLU A 289 -8.93 27.47 -6.58
C GLU A 289 -8.15 27.69 -5.28
N VAL A 290 -7.22 26.76 -4.97
CA VAL A 290 -6.36 26.84 -3.79
C VAL A 290 -5.44 28.06 -3.86
N LEU A 291 -4.80 28.28 -5.01
CA LEU A 291 -3.89 29.41 -5.20
C LEU A 291 -4.61 30.75 -5.21
N ASP A 292 -5.76 30.85 -5.86
CA ASP A 292 -6.54 32.09 -5.92
C ASP A 292 -6.95 32.55 -4.52
N HIS A 293 -7.32 31.59 -3.64
CA HIS A 293 -7.65 31.91 -2.23
C HIS A 293 -6.43 32.47 -1.50
N VAL A 294 -5.29 31.80 -1.59
CA VAL A 294 -4.01 32.22 -0.97
C VAL A 294 -3.57 33.59 -1.50
N VAL A 295 -3.59 33.79 -2.82
CA VAL A 295 -3.19 35.06 -3.47
C VAL A 295 -4.09 36.21 -3.03
N ASN A 296 -5.41 35.99 -2.96
CA ASN A 296 -6.34 37.05 -2.54
C ASN A 296 -6.09 37.50 -1.10
N ILE A 297 -5.89 36.56 -0.15
CA ILE A 297 -5.55 36.89 1.23
C ILE A 297 -4.19 37.59 1.30
N THR A 298 -3.22 37.10 0.53
CA THR A 298 -1.88 37.70 0.48
C THR A 298 -1.91 39.12 -0.03
N ARG A 299 -2.69 39.42 -1.08
CA ARG A 299 -2.86 40.78 -1.63
C ARG A 299 -3.42 41.76 -0.62
N VAL A 300 -4.43 41.36 0.15
CA VAL A 300 -5.00 42.24 1.20
C VAL A 300 -3.92 42.60 2.23
N ARG A 301 -3.18 41.62 2.74
CA ARG A 301 -2.12 41.87 3.74
C ARG A 301 -0.92 42.61 3.17
N ALA A 302 -0.53 42.31 1.95
CA ALA A 302 0.58 42.98 1.26
C ALA A 302 0.29 44.46 0.97
N SER A 303 -0.97 44.82 0.69
CA SER A 303 -1.39 46.20 0.46
C SER A 303 -1.21 47.10 1.70
N GLU A 304 -1.43 46.53 2.92
CA GLU A 304 -1.20 47.22 4.18
C GLU A 304 0.29 47.56 4.39
N ALA A 305 1.19 46.75 3.79
CA ALA A 305 2.65 46.93 3.84
C ALA A 305 3.23 47.62 2.60
N SER A 306 2.38 48.14 1.68
CA SER A 306 2.79 48.77 0.42
C SER A 306 3.61 47.83 -0.50
N LEU A 307 3.32 46.52 -0.50
CA LEU A 307 3.99 45.50 -1.30
C LEU A 307 3.15 45.10 -2.53
N ARG A 308 3.82 44.68 -3.59
CA ARG A 308 3.18 44.15 -4.81
C ARG A 308 3.11 42.63 -4.76
N VAL A 309 1.98 42.07 -5.17
CA VAL A 309 1.80 40.61 -5.30
C VAL A 309 1.61 40.24 -6.78
N GLU A 310 2.56 39.51 -7.32
CA GLU A 310 2.51 38.94 -8.66
C GLU A 310 2.08 37.47 -8.55
N TYR A 311 1.06 37.11 -9.33
CA TYR A 311 0.59 35.73 -9.45
C TYR A 311 0.94 35.18 -10.81
N LYS A 312 1.67 34.08 -10.83
CA LYS A 312 2.01 33.36 -12.05
C LYS A 312 1.20 32.06 -12.10
N PRO A 313 0.03 32.07 -12.75
CA PRO A 313 -0.75 30.86 -12.90
C PRO A 313 0.04 29.83 -13.72
N SER A 314 -0.06 28.58 -13.32
CA SER A 314 0.41 27.44 -14.11
C SER A 314 -0.78 26.72 -14.76
N ASP A 315 -0.48 25.61 -15.46
CA ASP A 315 -1.51 24.73 -15.99
C ASP A 315 -2.44 24.29 -14.88
N ASP A 316 -3.74 24.53 -15.04
CA ASP A 316 -4.76 24.16 -14.07
C ASP A 316 -5.01 22.64 -14.13
N CYS A 317 -4.88 21.96 -13.02
CA CYS A 317 -5.09 20.52 -12.92
C CYS A 317 -5.90 20.16 -11.67
N MET A 318 -6.56 19.00 -11.71
CA MET A 318 -7.21 18.42 -10.55
C MET A 318 -6.18 17.69 -9.71
N VAL A 319 -6.21 17.93 -8.38
CA VAL A 319 -5.25 17.36 -7.42
C VAL A 319 -5.99 16.78 -6.23
N SER A 320 -5.47 15.68 -5.68
CA SER A 320 -6.03 15.01 -4.50
C SER A 320 -5.24 15.43 -3.25
N ILE A 321 -5.66 16.51 -2.63
CA ILE A 321 -5.02 17.11 -1.44
C ILE A 321 -6.06 17.47 -0.38
N ASP A 322 -5.60 17.82 0.82
CA ASP A 322 -6.41 18.55 1.81
C ASP A 322 -6.24 20.06 1.55
N PRO A 323 -7.26 20.73 0.98
CA PRO A 323 -7.12 22.12 0.57
C PRO A 323 -6.87 23.05 1.76
N PHE A 324 -7.49 22.80 2.92
CA PHE A 324 -7.32 23.63 4.10
C PHE A 324 -5.91 23.58 4.67
N GLN A 325 -5.29 22.38 4.69
CA GLN A 325 -3.92 22.23 5.15
C GLN A 325 -2.93 22.87 4.17
N VAL A 326 -3.10 22.65 2.85
CA VAL A 326 -2.21 23.20 1.84
C VAL A 326 -2.34 24.74 1.76
N GLU A 327 -3.55 25.28 1.77
CA GLU A 327 -3.78 26.74 1.87
C GLU A 327 -3.11 27.33 3.10
N GLY A 328 -3.30 26.71 4.27
CA GLY A 328 -2.66 27.14 5.52
C GLY A 328 -1.13 27.14 5.45
N ALA A 329 -0.53 26.11 4.83
CA ALA A 329 0.90 26.04 4.61
C ALA A 329 1.41 27.14 3.68
N LEU A 330 0.72 27.37 2.55
CA LEU A 330 1.05 28.43 1.60
C LEU A 330 0.89 29.83 2.21
N LEU A 331 -0.15 30.04 3.03
CA LEU A 331 -0.30 31.28 3.78
C LEU A 331 0.82 31.54 4.78
N ASN A 332 1.34 30.49 5.44
CA ASN A 332 2.52 30.62 6.29
C ASN A 332 3.75 31.07 5.50
N LEU A 333 3.95 30.53 4.29
CA LEU A 333 5.03 30.98 3.39
C LEU A 333 4.81 32.43 2.94
N ALA A 334 3.59 32.79 2.57
CA ALA A 334 3.23 34.15 2.13
C ALA A 334 3.41 35.19 3.24
N ILE A 335 2.98 34.87 4.49
CA ILE A 335 3.18 35.75 5.66
C ILE A 335 4.68 35.95 5.94
N ASN A 336 5.46 34.88 5.82
CA ASN A 336 6.91 34.97 5.97
C ASN A 336 7.54 35.84 4.87
N ALA A 337 7.06 35.74 3.64
CA ALA A 337 7.48 36.56 2.52
C ALA A 337 7.15 38.05 2.75
N ILE A 338 5.90 38.37 3.16
CA ILE A 338 5.48 39.74 3.51
C ILE A 338 6.43 40.35 4.57
N ALA A 339 6.67 39.60 5.65
CA ALA A 339 7.50 40.07 6.77
C ALA A 339 9.01 40.18 6.45
N ALA A 340 9.48 39.57 5.34
CA ALA A 340 10.86 39.62 4.90
C ALA A 340 11.09 40.55 3.70
N THR A 341 10.05 41.14 3.13
CA THR A 341 10.12 42.01 1.96
C THR A 341 10.24 43.46 2.41
N HIS A 342 11.15 44.23 1.78
CA HIS A 342 11.26 45.69 2.02
C HIS A 342 10.09 46.43 1.40
N SER A 343 9.85 47.66 1.89
CA SER A 343 8.83 48.56 1.32
C SER A 343 8.95 48.66 -0.20
N GLU A 344 7.81 48.68 -0.90
CA GLU A 344 7.68 48.67 -2.36
C GLU A 344 8.20 47.39 -3.05
N GLY A 345 8.59 46.37 -2.29
CA GLY A 345 9.04 45.09 -2.83
C GLY A 345 7.93 44.22 -3.44
N THR A 346 8.33 43.11 -3.98
CA THR A 346 7.44 42.19 -4.71
C THR A 346 7.44 40.80 -4.12
N ILE A 347 6.27 40.20 -4.00
CA ILE A 347 6.06 38.80 -3.65
C ILE A 347 5.50 38.10 -4.88
N ARG A 348 6.10 36.98 -5.29
CA ARG A 348 5.64 36.15 -6.40
C ARG A 348 5.12 34.83 -5.85
N ILE A 349 3.92 34.46 -6.27
CA ILE A 349 3.29 33.18 -5.91
C ILE A 349 2.97 32.47 -7.22
N GLY A 350 3.38 31.22 -7.31
CA GLY A 350 3.14 30.39 -8.48
C GLY A 350 3.15 28.92 -8.18
N SER A 351 2.81 28.13 -9.19
CA SER A 351 2.91 26.68 -9.13
C SER A 351 3.32 26.10 -10.48
N ARG A 352 3.84 24.91 -10.49
CA ARG A 352 4.09 24.10 -11.68
C ARG A 352 3.92 22.62 -11.37
N VAL A 353 3.55 21.86 -12.38
CA VAL A 353 3.53 20.39 -12.32
C VAL A 353 4.91 19.87 -12.70
N ASP A 354 5.45 18.97 -11.91
CA ASP A 354 6.73 18.31 -12.14
C ASP A 354 6.58 16.79 -11.91
N GLY A 355 6.32 16.05 -12.98
CA GLY A 355 6.03 14.63 -12.93
C GLY A 355 4.74 14.33 -12.14
N GLU A 356 4.86 13.56 -11.06
CA GLU A 356 3.77 13.20 -10.16
C GLU A 356 3.59 14.18 -8.98
N GLN A 357 4.32 15.29 -8.99
CA GLN A 357 4.27 16.30 -7.93
C GLN A 357 3.84 17.66 -8.46
N ILE A 358 3.22 18.45 -7.58
CA ILE A 358 2.99 19.87 -7.77
C ILE A 358 3.98 20.62 -6.91
N LEU A 359 4.63 21.60 -7.51
CA LEU A 359 5.53 22.50 -6.84
C LEU A 359 4.87 23.87 -6.69
N PHE A 360 4.64 24.29 -5.45
CA PHE A 360 4.21 25.64 -5.10
C PHE A 360 5.42 26.47 -4.75
N GLU A 361 5.56 27.65 -5.33
CA GLU A 361 6.68 28.55 -5.09
C GLU A 361 6.18 29.91 -4.57
N VAL A 362 6.81 30.34 -3.49
CA VAL A 362 6.62 31.69 -2.92
C VAL A 362 7.98 32.37 -2.90
N GLU A 363 8.17 33.38 -3.73
CA GLU A 363 9.40 34.19 -3.83
C GLU A 363 9.14 35.59 -3.29
N ASN A 364 10.09 36.17 -2.59
CA ASN A 364 10.04 37.56 -2.11
C ASN A 364 11.35 38.31 -2.44
N SER A 365 11.23 39.63 -2.64
CA SER A 365 12.35 40.54 -2.88
C SER A 365 12.94 41.07 -1.55
N GLY A 366 13.38 40.19 -0.69
CA GLY A 366 14.02 40.53 0.60
C GLY A 366 15.51 40.15 0.60
N ASP A 367 16.13 40.36 1.77
CA ASP A 367 17.52 39.97 2.01
C ASP A 367 17.66 38.45 2.03
N LYS A 368 18.83 37.97 1.61
CA LYS A 368 19.15 36.55 1.69
C LYS A 368 19.15 36.05 3.12
N ILE A 369 18.76 34.81 3.31
CA ILE A 369 18.86 34.10 4.58
C ILE A 369 20.33 33.77 4.82
N ASN A 370 20.84 34.02 6.03
CA ASN A 370 22.22 33.65 6.38
C ASN A 370 22.43 32.14 6.26
N ASP A 371 23.60 31.73 5.81
CA ASP A 371 23.94 30.32 5.62
C ASP A 371 23.86 29.50 6.92
N SER A 372 24.18 30.12 8.06
CA SER A 372 24.03 29.53 9.40
C SER A 372 22.57 29.24 9.77
N ASP A 373 21.65 30.03 9.24
CA ASP A 373 20.22 29.95 9.56
C ASP A 373 19.46 29.00 8.64
N LEU A 374 19.93 28.79 7.39
CA LEU A 374 19.31 27.91 6.40
C LEU A 374 19.05 26.49 6.93
N ILE A 375 19.93 25.98 7.79
CA ILE A 375 19.79 24.65 8.39
C ILE A 375 18.65 24.64 9.42
N ARG A 376 18.45 25.79 10.09
CA ARG A 376 17.59 25.90 11.26
C ARG A 376 16.22 26.51 11.00
N ILE A 377 15.99 27.18 9.86
CA ILE A 377 14.72 27.89 9.58
C ILE A 377 13.48 27.00 9.60
N PHE A 378 13.66 25.69 9.46
CA PHE A 378 12.57 24.71 9.55
C PHE A 378 12.46 24.07 10.94
N GLU A 379 13.36 24.40 11.88
CA GLU A 379 13.26 23.98 13.27
C GLU A 379 12.12 24.75 13.96
N PRO A 380 11.28 24.07 14.75
CA PRO A 380 10.22 24.74 15.50
C PRO A 380 10.78 25.80 16.47
N PHE A 381 10.11 26.94 16.57
CA PHE A 381 10.46 28.10 17.40
C PHE A 381 11.76 28.82 16.98
N PHE A 382 12.38 28.43 15.89
CA PHE A 382 13.47 29.21 15.33
C PHE A 382 12.92 30.44 14.60
N THR A 383 13.30 31.61 15.06
CA THR A 383 12.90 32.89 14.45
C THR A 383 14.00 33.93 14.64
N THR A 384 14.21 34.75 13.65
CA THR A 384 15.05 35.97 13.71
C THR A 384 14.20 37.24 13.90
N LYS A 385 12.86 37.09 13.95
CA LYS A 385 11.88 38.20 14.00
C LYS A 385 11.36 38.38 15.43
N HIS A 386 11.27 39.61 15.91
CA HIS A 386 10.74 39.93 17.26
C HIS A 386 9.29 39.48 17.49
N ALA A 387 8.47 39.42 16.47
CA ALA A 387 7.03 39.08 16.56
C ALA A 387 6.66 37.71 15.99
N GLY A 388 7.64 36.92 15.53
CA GLY A 388 7.38 35.61 14.94
C GLY A 388 7.39 34.49 15.98
N THR A 389 6.50 33.51 15.84
CA THR A 389 6.43 32.30 16.68
C THR A 389 7.47 31.25 16.32
N GLY A 390 8.06 31.34 15.12
CA GLY A 390 8.97 30.33 14.58
C GLY A 390 8.32 28.98 14.26
N LEU A 391 6.99 28.88 14.27
CA LEU A 391 6.26 27.65 13.99
C LEU A 391 5.79 27.55 12.53
N GLY A 392 5.57 28.65 11.84
CA GLY A 392 4.95 28.67 10.51
C GLY A 392 5.67 27.81 9.46
N LEU A 393 7.01 27.89 9.35
CA LEU A 393 7.80 27.07 8.41
C LEU A 393 7.82 25.59 8.80
N ALA A 394 7.87 25.28 10.10
CA ALA A 394 7.82 23.90 10.59
C ALA A 394 6.45 23.25 10.31
N ILE A 395 5.35 24.00 10.47
CA ILE A 395 3.99 23.57 10.13
C ILE A 395 3.89 23.33 8.62
N ALA A 396 4.34 24.29 7.79
CA ALA A 396 4.30 24.14 6.33
C ALA A 396 5.10 22.92 5.86
N LYS A 397 6.26 22.65 6.44
CA LYS A 397 7.06 21.46 6.17
C LYS A 397 6.36 20.18 6.59
N GLY A 398 5.68 20.18 7.72
CA GLY A 398 4.86 19.06 8.19
C GLY A 398 3.70 18.74 7.25
N VAL A 399 3.02 19.77 6.75
CA VAL A 399 1.94 19.63 5.76
C VAL A 399 2.48 19.08 4.44
N ALA A 400 3.60 19.60 3.91
CA ALA A 400 4.23 19.05 2.71
C ALA A 400 4.53 17.55 2.85
N LYS A 401 5.15 17.15 3.97
CA LYS A 401 5.45 15.74 4.25
C LYS A 401 4.22 14.85 4.36
N SER A 402 3.15 15.32 4.99
CA SER A 402 1.90 14.56 5.10
C SER A 402 1.20 14.36 3.75
N HIS A 403 1.54 15.20 2.76
CA HIS A 403 1.08 15.10 1.37
C HIS A 403 2.08 14.41 0.43
N GLY A 404 3.10 13.72 0.98
CA GLY A 404 4.08 12.96 0.20
C GLY A 404 5.21 13.81 -0.41
N GLY A 405 5.29 15.09 -0.08
CA GLY A 405 6.29 16.02 -0.58
C GLY A 405 7.28 16.51 0.46
N ASP A 406 7.90 17.66 0.18
CA ASP A 406 8.80 18.37 1.10
C ASP A 406 8.72 19.90 0.90
N LEU A 407 9.41 20.65 1.78
CA LEU A 407 9.56 22.10 1.73
C LEU A 407 11.04 22.47 1.86
N TRP A 408 11.53 23.28 0.93
CA TRP A 408 12.94 23.74 0.91
C TRP A 408 13.07 25.17 0.39
N VAL A 409 14.26 25.73 0.58
CA VAL A 409 14.63 27.00 -0.04
C VAL A 409 15.18 26.71 -1.44
N SER A 410 14.48 27.15 -2.47
CA SER A 410 14.85 26.93 -3.87
C SER A 410 15.76 28.03 -4.42
N LYS A 411 15.71 29.20 -3.79
CA LYS A 411 16.55 30.36 -4.16
C LYS A 411 16.90 31.17 -2.92
N ASN A 412 18.16 31.55 -2.76
CA ASN A 412 18.64 32.36 -1.64
C ASN A 412 19.67 33.37 -2.12
N LEU A 413 19.20 34.49 -2.65
CA LEU A 413 20.03 35.60 -3.17
C LEU A 413 19.52 36.90 -2.58
N ASP A 414 20.40 37.94 -2.52
CA ASP A 414 19.94 39.27 -2.16
C ASP A 414 18.91 39.78 -3.17
N GLY A 415 17.75 40.20 -2.68
CA GLY A 415 16.61 40.63 -3.51
C GLY A 415 15.79 39.49 -4.12
N ALA A 416 16.08 38.21 -3.79
CA ALA A 416 15.31 37.09 -4.30
C ALA A 416 15.46 35.83 -3.42
N VAL A 417 14.55 35.63 -2.49
CA VAL A 417 14.44 34.41 -1.65
C VAL A 417 13.16 33.66 -2.04
N ALA A 418 13.30 32.38 -2.40
CA ALA A 418 12.15 31.54 -2.74
C ALA A 418 12.08 30.26 -1.92
N PHE A 419 10.87 29.96 -1.46
CA PHE A 419 10.53 28.70 -0.83
C PHE A 419 9.69 27.88 -1.81
N THR A 420 10.05 26.62 -1.97
CA THR A 420 9.27 25.68 -2.80
C THR A 420 8.73 24.55 -1.93
N MET A 421 7.42 24.33 -2.00
CA MET A 421 6.71 23.23 -1.36
C MET A 421 6.21 22.27 -2.43
N SER A 422 6.57 20.99 -2.32
CA SER A 422 6.01 19.94 -3.17
C SER A 422 4.91 19.19 -2.46
N VAL A 423 3.94 18.71 -3.24
CA VAL A 423 2.89 17.76 -2.81
C VAL A 423 2.66 16.74 -3.91
N ASP A 424 2.34 15.49 -3.57
CA ASP A 424 2.00 14.47 -4.56
C ASP A 424 0.61 14.75 -5.14
N VAL A 425 0.47 14.57 -6.46
CA VAL A 425 -0.81 14.77 -7.18
C VAL A 425 -1.87 13.78 -6.70
N GLY A 426 -1.46 12.65 -6.10
CA GLY A 426 -2.32 11.60 -5.59
C GLY A 426 -3.09 10.93 -6.72
N GLY A 427 -2.59 9.77 -7.19
CA GLY A 427 -3.32 8.92 -8.12
C GLY A 427 -4.55 8.27 -7.50
#